data_1bae8f43026ed46cc99001398cb6b39e
#
_entry.id   1bae8f43026ed46cc99001398cb6b39e
#
_cell.length_a   1.000
_cell.length_b   1.000
_cell.length_c   1.000
_cell.angle_alpha   90.00
_cell.angle_beta   90.00
_cell.angle_gamma   90.00
#
_symmetry.space_group_name_H-M   'P 1'
#
loop_
_entity.id
_entity.type
_entity.pdbx_description
1 polymer ?
#
loop_
_entity_poly.entity_id
_entity_poly.type
_entity_poly.pdbx_seq_one_letter_code
_entity_poly.pdbx_strand_id
1 'polypeptide(L)'
;LTPTLATPARRFDLMMTVNARATFLCSQAAIAHLKKSKNAHILTLSPPLGMKAKWFAGHVAYTMSKYGMSMCTLGMAEEFKGDGIAVNSLWPRTTIATAAVEVHFPEAIFKASRTAAIMADAAHVILTSDARANTGNFYIDEEVLKKAGKKDFEGYAVTPGVPLFQDLFVE
;
A
#
# COMPACT_ATOMS: atom_id res chain seq x y z
N LEU A 1 13.17 -4.19 8.12
CA LEU A 1 13.90 -3.03 7.61
C LEU A 1 15.38 -3.15 7.97
N THR A 2 16.28 -2.89 7.02
CA THR A 2 17.74 -2.98 7.24
C THR A 2 18.45 -1.82 6.56
N PRO A 3 19.47 -1.22 7.23
CA PRO A 3 20.28 -0.17 6.62
C PRO A 3 21.15 -0.75 5.49
N THR A 4 21.68 0.11 4.64
CA THR A 4 22.42 -0.25 3.40
C THR A 4 23.53 -1.27 3.66
N LEU A 5 24.39 -1.02 4.64
CA LEU A 5 25.52 -1.92 4.96
C LEU A 5 25.09 -3.29 5.52
N ALA A 6 23.91 -3.37 6.14
CA ALA A 6 23.37 -4.62 6.71
C ALA A 6 22.38 -5.33 5.76
N THR A 7 22.26 -4.88 4.50
CA THR A 7 21.37 -5.50 3.52
C THR A 7 22.19 -6.34 2.54
N PRO A 8 22.24 -7.69 2.68
CA PRO A 8 22.91 -8.55 1.71
C PRO A 8 22.22 -8.50 0.35
N ALA A 9 22.97 -8.68 -0.75
CA ALA A 9 22.44 -8.69 -2.10
C ALA A 9 21.22 -9.61 -2.27
N ARG A 10 21.29 -10.83 -1.75
CA ARG A 10 20.15 -11.78 -1.76
C ARG A 10 18.87 -11.20 -1.15
N ARG A 11 18.99 -10.42 -0.08
CA ARG A 11 17.83 -9.79 0.57
C ARG A 11 17.29 -8.63 -0.26
N PHE A 12 18.18 -7.85 -0.87
CA PHE A 12 17.81 -6.82 -1.83
C PHE A 12 17.03 -7.42 -2.99
N ASP A 13 17.57 -8.46 -3.64
CA ASP A 13 16.95 -9.15 -4.77
C ASP A 13 15.58 -9.72 -4.40
N LEU A 14 15.46 -10.33 -3.21
CA LEU A 14 14.19 -10.86 -2.72
C LEU A 14 13.13 -9.75 -2.58
N MET A 15 13.48 -8.61 -1.96
CA MET A 15 12.56 -7.49 -1.79
C MET A 15 12.11 -6.92 -3.16
N MET A 16 13.04 -6.73 -4.08
CA MET A 16 12.72 -6.24 -5.43
C MET A 16 11.86 -7.24 -6.20
N THR A 17 12.14 -8.53 -6.07
CA THR A 17 11.39 -9.60 -6.76
C THR A 17 9.97 -9.71 -6.22
N VAL A 18 9.80 -9.75 -4.90
CA VAL A 18 8.48 -9.94 -4.27
C VAL A 18 7.61 -8.68 -4.40
N ASN A 19 8.20 -7.50 -4.31
CA ASN A 19 7.46 -6.24 -4.37
C ASN A 19 7.35 -5.71 -5.81
N ALA A 20 8.39 -5.06 -6.32
CA ALA A 20 8.32 -4.34 -7.60
C ALA A 20 8.10 -5.28 -8.80
N ARG A 21 8.94 -6.32 -8.93
CA ARG A 21 8.85 -7.25 -10.06
C ARG A 21 7.53 -8.02 -10.08
N ALA A 22 7.07 -8.53 -8.92
CA ALA A 22 5.81 -9.27 -8.87
C ALA A 22 4.61 -8.36 -9.17
N THR A 23 4.59 -7.13 -8.66
CA THR A 23 3.54 -6.16 -9.00
C THR A 23 3.45 -5.96 -10.52
N PHE A 24 4.58 -5.73 -11.19
CA PHE A 24 4.59 -5.56 -12.65
C PHE A 24 4.08 -6.81 -13.38
N LEU A 25 4.66 -7.98 -13.11
CA LEU A 25 4.35 -9.21 -13.84
C LEU A 25 2.92 -9.71 -13.59
N CYS A 26 2.43 -9.65 -12.36
CA CYS A 26 1.06 -10.05 -12.05
C CYS A 26 0.04 -9.11 -12.71
N SER A 27 0.31 -7.80 -12.68
CA SER A 27 -0.53 -6.84 -13.40
C SER A 27 -0.52 -7.11 -14.90
N GLN A 28 0.65 -7.27 -15.51
CA GLN A 28 0.81 -7.59 -16.94
C GLN A 28 0.00 -8.83 -17.33
N ALA A 29 0.10 -9.90 -16.55
CA ALA A 29 -0.64 -11.15 -16.83
C ALA A 29 -2.17 -10.97 -16.70
N ALA A 30 -2.61 -10.07 -15.80
CA ALA A 30 -4.04 -9.84 -15.57
C ALA A 30 -4.70 -8.95 -16.65
N ILE A 31 -3.97 -8.11 -17.39
CA ILE A 31 -4.53 -7.09 -18.30
C ILE A 31 -5.51 -7.70 -19.31
N ALA A 32 -5.17 -8.81 -19.96
CA ALA A 32 -6.03 -9.45 -20.97
C ALA A 32 -7.40 -9.88 -20.38
N HIS A 33 -7.44 -10.20 -19.09
CA HIS A 33 -8.66 -10.55 -18.37
C HIS A 33 -9.41 -9.30 -17.90
N LEU A 34 -8.69 -8.31 -17.39
CA LEU A 34 -9.24 -7.05 -16.90
C LEU A 34 -9.95 -6.26 -18.00
N LYS A 35 -9.42 -6.27 -19.23
CA LYS A 35 -10.07 -5.66 -20.42
C LYS A 35 -11.48 -6.20 -20.71
N LYS A 36 -11.82 -7.39 -20.20
CA LYS A 36 -13.14 -8.00 -20.35
C LYS A 36 -14.11 -7.63 -19.21
N SER A 37 -13.61 -7.00 -18.15
CA SER A 37 -14.42 -6.61 -16.99
C SER A 37 -15.15 -5.29 -17.24
N LYS A 38 -16.37 -5.16 -16.70
CA LYS A 38 -17.12 -3.91 -16.73
C LYS A 38 -16.62 -2.88 -15.71
N ASN A 39 -15.92 -3.34 -14.68
CA ASN A 39 -15.35 -2.52 -13.59
C ASN A 39 -14.02 -3.12 -13.16
N ALA A 40 -12.97 -2.85 -13.93
CA ALA A 40 -11.66 -3.47 -13.77
C ALA A 40 -10.77 -2.65 -12.82
N HIS A 41 -10.18 -3.30 -11.83
CA HIS A 41 -9.28 -2.67 -10.86
C HIS A 41 -8.00 -3.47 -10.66
N ILE A 42 -6.88 -2.74 -10.52
CA ILE A 42 -5.64 -3.20 -9.92
C ILE A 42 -5.42 -2.34 -8.67
N LEU A 43 -5.33 -2.97 -7.51
CA LEU A 43 -5.04 -2.29 -6.25
C LEU A 43 -3.76 -2.84 -5.65
N THR A 44 -2.77 -1.97 -5.46
CA THR A 44 -1.45 -2.32 -4.95
C THR A 44 -1.28 -1.77 -3.53
N LEU A 45 -0.79 -2.59 -2.60
CA LEU A 45 -0.47 -2.12 -1.24
C LEU A 45 0.92 -1.47 -1.24
N SER A 46 0.95 -0.22 -1.69
CA SER A 46 2.18 0.58 -1.82
C SER A 46 1.94 2.05 -1.47
N PRO A 47 2.99 2.75 -1.00
CA PRO A 47 2.84 4.09 -0.44
C PRO A 47 2.72 5.18 -1.50
N PRO A 48 2.24 6.38 -1.12
CA PRO A 48 2.42 7.58 -1.94
C PRO A 48 3.90 7.83 -2.26
N LEU A 49 4.18 8.31 -3.46
CA LEU A 49 5.54 8.67 -3.87
C LEU A 49 5.95 10.01 -3.22
N GLY A 50 7.07 10.00 -2.53
CA GLY A 50 7.64 11.20 -1.90
C GLY A 50 9.15 11.13 -1.84
N MET A 51 9.86 12.04 -2.51
CA MET A 51 11.31 12.02 -2.64
C MET A 51 12.05 12.71 -1.48
N LYS A 52 11.51 12.60 -0.25
CA LYS A 52 12.16 13.13 0.95
C LYS A 52 13.18 12.12 1.49
N ALA A 53 14.39 12.56 1.78
CA ALA A 53 15.50 11.69 2.24
C ALA A 53 15.12 10.84 3.47
N LYS A 54 14.27 11.36 4.36
CA LYS A 54 13.79 10.63 5.54
C LYS A 54 13.09 9.31 5.22
N TRP A 55 12.46 9.19 4.04
CA TRP A 55 11.79 7.96 3.59
C TRP A 55 12.74 6.89 3.04
N PHE A 56 14.02 7.24 2.87
CA PHE A 56 15.06 6.33 2.38
C PHE A 56 16.05 5.97 3.49
N ALA A 57 16.37 6.91 4.36
CA ALA A 57 17.38 6.73 5.39
C ALA A 57 17.06 5.52 6.29
N GLY A 58 18.06 4.64 6.44
CA GLY A 58 17.96 3.44 7.27
C GLY A 58 17.27 2.22 6.62
N HIS A 59 16.63 2.38 5.45
CA HIS A 59 15.95 1.26 4.75
C HIS A 59 15.83 1.47 3.24
N VAL A 60 16.91 1.90 2.60
CA VAL A 60 16.94 2.25 1.17
C VAL A 60 16.36 1.15 0.28
N ALA A 61 16.81 -0.10 0.44
CA ALA A 61 16.34 -1.23 -0.37
C ALA A 61 14.82 -1.48 -0.24
N TYR A 62 14.29 -1.36 0.98
CA TYR A 62 12.84 -1.49 1.21
C TYR A 62 12.07 -0.38 0.51
N THR A 63 12.49 0.87 0.70
CA THR A 63 11.84 2.02 0.05
C THR A 63 11.87 1.89 -1.47
N MET A 64 13.02 1.54 -2.07
CA MET A 64 13.11 1.28 -3.50
C MET A 64 12.11 0.22 -3.97
N SER A 65 11.99 -0.88 -3.24
CA SER A 65 11.08 -1.95 -3.61
C SER A 65 9.61 -1.53 -3.52
N LYS A 66 9.23 -0.78 -2.47
CA LYS A 66 7.87 -0.25 -2.30
C LYS A 66 7.55 0.85 -3.31
N TYR A 67 8.48 1.75 -3.55
CA TYR A 67 8.31 2.79 -4.58
C TYR A 67 8.27 2.20 -6.00
N GLY A 68 8.98 1.11 -6.27
CA GLY A 68 8.84 0.36 -7.52
C GLY A 68 7.41 -0.11 -7.77
N MET A 69 6.70 -0.58 -6.73
CA MET A 69 5.27 -0.90 -6.83
C MET A 69 4.43 0.35 -7.14
N SER A 70 4.71 1.46 -6.46
CA SER A 70 4.00 2.73 -6.66
C SER A 70 4.26 3.33 -8.05
N MET A 71 5.47 3.16 -8.60
CA MET A 71 5.79 3.54 -9.97
C MET A 71 4.99 2.70 -10.99
N CYS A 72 4.78 1.41 -10.73
CA CYS A 72 3.88 0.59 -11.53
C CYS A 72 2.45 1.16 -11.51
N THR A 73 1.94 1.54 -10.32
CA THR A 73 0.62 2.18 -10.21
C THR A 73 0.55 3.44 -11.08
N LEU A 74 1.53 4.33 -10.96
CA LEU A 74 1.54 5.60 -11.67
C LEU A 74 1.55 5.41 -13.21
N GLY A 75 2.46 4.56 -13.70
CA GLY A 75 2.62 4.32 -15.14
C GLY A 75 1.44 3.56 -15.75
N MET A 76 1.03 2.46 -15.10
CA MET A 76 -0.06 1.62 -15.60
C MET A 76 -1.42 2.32 -15.52
N ALA A 77 -1.63 3.23 -14.58
CA ALA A 77 -2.87 4.01 -14.49
C ALA A 77 -3.09 4.85 -15.75
N GLU A 78 -2.06 5.50 -16.26
CA GLU A 78 -2.16 6.29 -17.50
C GLU A 78 -2.19 5.40 -18.73
N GLU A 79 -1.36 4.33 -18.77
CA GLU A 79 -1.29 3.39 -19.88
C GLU A 79 -2.65 2.70 -20.19
N PHE A 80 -3.37 2.27 -19.14
CA PHE A 80 -4.62 1.51 -19.27
C PHE A 80 -5.90 2.33 -19.03
N LYS A 81 -5.78 3.65 -18.91
CA LYS A 81 -6.93 4.55 -18.75
C LYS A 81 -7.93 4.43 -19.88
N GLY A 82 -7.45 4.35 -21.13
CA GLY A 82 -8.28 4.16 -22.31
C GLY A 82 -9.05 2.82 -22.32
N ASP A 83 -8.49 1.79 -21.71
CA ASP A 83 -9.14 0.48 -21.53
C ASP A 83 -10.16 0.45 -20.39
N GLY A 84 -10.24 1.53 -19.58
CA GLY A 84 -11.14 1.61 -18.43
C GLY A 84 -10.71 0.75 -17.25
N ILE A 85 -9.40 0.47 -17.12
CA ILE A 85 -8.83 -0.27 -16.01
C ILE A 85 -8.29 0.75 -14.99
N ALA A 86 -8.85 0.75 -13.79
CA ALA A 86 -8.33 1.53 -12.68
C ALA A 86 -7.09 0.86 -12.09
N VAL A 87 -6.03 1.65 -11.92
CA VAL A 87 -4.81 1.20 -11.23
C VAL A 87 -4.52 2.18 -10.10
N ASN A 88 -4.60 1.70 -8.87
CA ASN A 88 -4.47 2.52 -7.67
C ASN A 88 -3.55 1.87 -6.63
N SER A 89 -3.04 2.67 -5.73
CA SER A 89 -2.32 2.22 -4.53
C SER A 89 -3.13 2.53 -3.27
N LEU A 90 -2.96 1.69 -2.25
CA LEU A 90 -3.52 1.88 -0.91
C LEU A 90 -2.40 1.69 0.12
N TRP A 91 -2.31 2.61 1.07
CA TRP A 91 -1.34 2.57 2.16
C TRP A 91 -2.00 2.91 3.49
N PRO A 92 -1.58 2.30 4.61
CA PRO A 92 -2.16 2.60 5.91
C PRO A 92 -1.64 3.94 6.49
N ARG A 93 -2.50 4.67 7.20
CA ARG A 93 -2.12 5.86 7.98
C ARG A 93 -1.26 5.50 9.17
N THR A 94 -1.59 4.40 9.81
CA THR A 94 -0.92 3.89 11.00
C THR A 94 -0.47 2.46 10.76
N THR A 95 0.51 1.97 11.54
CA THR A 95 0.94 0.57 11.42
C THR A 95 -0.24 -0.40 11.53
N ILE A 96 -0.15 -1.48 10.78
CA ILE A 96 -1.15 -2.56 10.78
C ILE A 96 -0.59 -3.76 11.54
N ALA A 97 -1.38 -4.32 12.44
CA ALA A 97 -1.05 -5.50 13.24
C ALA A 97 -0.96 -6.75 12.34
N THR A 98 0.15 -6.89 11.66
CA THR A 98 0.50 -8.04 10.82
C THR A 98 1.55 -8.89 11.51
N ALA A 99 1.72 -10.14 11.07
CA ALA A 99 2.79 -11.01 11.54
C ALA A 99 4.18 -10.36 11.41
N ALA A 100 4.40 -9.52 10.39
CA ALA A 100 5.65 -8.79 10.23
C ALA A 100 5.87 -7.76 11.35
N VAL A 101 4.84 -7.07 11.78
CA VAL A 101 4.92 -6.12 12.90
C VAL A 101 5.08 -6.87 14.22
N GLU A 102 4.32 -7.94 14.43
CA GLU A 102 4.38 -8.78 15.64
C GLU A 102 5.77 -9.39 15.87
N VAL A 103 6.41 -9.90 14.80
CA VAL A 103 7.69 -10.63 14.88
C VAL A 103 8.90 -9.69 14.89
N HIS A 104 8.84 -8.55 14.20
CA HIS A 104 10.03 -7.74 13.92
C HIS A 104 10.05 -6.37 14.60
N PHE A 105 8.98 -5.98 15.29
CA PHE A 105 8.89 -4.69 15.97
C PHE A 105 8.62 -4.88 17.46
N PRO A 106 8.91 -3.87 18.31
CA PRO A 106 8.54 -3.90 19.71
C PRO A 106 7.02 -4.11 19.90
N GLU A 107 6.64 -4.86 20.94
CA GLU A 107 5.23 -5.13 21.27
C GLU A 107 4.40 -3.82 21.42
N ALA A 108 5.03 -2.75 21.87
CA ALA A 108 4.38 -1.44 21.96
C ALA A 108 3.88 -0.92 20.62
N ILE A 109 4.60 -1.18 19.51
CA ILE A 109 4.16 -0.80 18.15
C ILE A 109 2.99 -1.67 17.71
N PHE A 110 3.02 -2.97 18.00
CA PHE A 110 1.89 -3.85 17.71
C PHE A 110 0.61 -3.38 18.43
N LYS A 111 0.71 -3.06 19.73
CA LYS A 111 -0.41 -2.52 20.53
C LYS A 111 -0.89 -1.15 20.02
N ALA A 112 -0.01 -0.34 19.46
CA ALA A 112 -0.29 0.97 18.89
C ALA A 112 -0.69 0.89 17.40
N SER A 113 -1.01 -0.30 16.90
CA SER A 113 -1.42 -0.54 15.52
C SER A 113 -2.94 -0.64 15.38
N ARG A 114 -3.39 -0.59 14.13
CA ARG A 114 -4.76 -0.97 13.75
C ARG A 114 -4.81 -2.40 13.20
N THR A 115 -5.97 -3.01 13.27
CA THR A 115 -6.22 -4.33 12.66
C THR A 115 -6.28 -4.20 11.12
N ALA A 116 -6.04 -5.30 10.42
CA ALA A 116 -6.13 -5.34 8.96
C ALA A 116 -7.52 -5.02 8.40
N ALA A 117 -8.56 -5.02 9.24
CA ALA A 117 -9.92 -4.70 8.83
C ALA A 117 -10.04 -3.30 8.21
N ILE A 118 -9.28 -2.30 8.69
CA ILE A 118 -9.31 -0.96 8.10
C ILE A 118 -8.85 -0.97 6.64
N MET A 119 -7.80 -1.75 6.34
CA MET A 119 -7.29 -1.90 4.96
C MET A 119 -8.30 -2.63 4.07
N ALA A 120 -8.98 -3.65 4.61
CA ALA A 120 -9.99 -4.42 3.89
C ALA A 120 -11.20 -3.53 3.55
N ASP A 121 -11.70 -2.76 4.50
CA ASP A 121 -12.83 -1.84 4.29
C ASP A 121 -12.47 -0.74 3.29
N ALA A 122 -11.27 -0.13 3.39
CA ALA A 122 -10.81 0.86 2.43
C ALA A 122 -10.64 0.26 1.02
N ALA A 123 -10.06 -0.93 0.92
CA ALA A 123 -9.94 -1.66 -0.35
C ALA A 123 -11.32 -1.96 -0.96
N HIS A 124 -12.31 -2.35 -0.15
CA HIS A 124 -13.67 -2.57 -0.62
C HIS A 124 -14.26 -1.30 -1.25
N VAL A 125 -14.15 -0.15 -0.59
CA VAL A 125 -14.63 1.15 -1.12
C VAL A 125 -13.97 1.45 -2.47
N ILE A 126 -12.65 1.25 -2.59
CA ILE A 126 -11.91 1.52 -3.83
C ILE A 126 -12.36 0.57 -4.95
N LEU A 127 -12.40 -0.74 -4.68
CA LEU A 127 -12.67 -1.77 -5.68
C LEU A 127 -14.13 -1.81 -6.14
N THR A 128 -15.05 -1.23 -5.37
CA THR A 128 -16.47 -1.08 -5.74
C THR A 128 -16.81 0.27 -6.37
N SER A 129 -15.84 1.20 -6.42
CA SER A 129 -16.00 2.48 -7.10
C SER A 129 -15.99 2.32 -8.63
N ASP A 130 -16.38 3.37 -9.35
CA ASP A 130 -16.28 3.40 -10.82
C ASP A 130 -14.80 3.45 -11.24
N ALA A 131 -14.32 2.40 -11.91
CA ALA A 131 -12.95 2.28 -12.39
C ALA A 131 -12.55 3.42 -13.34
N ARG A 132 -13.46 3.90 -14.19
CA ARG A 132 -13.16 4.95 -15.16
C ARG A 132 -12.94 6.32 -14.51
N ALA A 133 -13.56 6.54 -13.36
CA ALA A 133 -13.44 7.79 -12.60
C ALA A 133 -12.32 7.77 -11.56
N ASN A 134 -11.80 6.60 -11.18
CA ASN A 134 -10.93 6.42 -10.01
C ASN A 134 -9.65 5.66 -10.34
N THR A 135 -8.77 6.25 -11.13
CA THR A 135 -7.46 5.66 -11.49
C THR A 135 -6.30 6.62 -11.17
N GLY A 136 -5.10 6.09 -10.93
CA GLY A 136 -3.88 6.85 -10.68
C GLY A 136 -3.76 7.44 -9.27
N ASN A 137 -4.56 6.96 -8.32
CA ASN A 137 -4.58 7.50 -6.97
C ASN A 137 -3.66 6.71 -6.03
N PHE A 138 -3.09 7.43 -5.08
CA PHE A 138 -2.35 6.90 -3.94
C PHE A 138 -3.18 7.14 -2.69
N TYR A 139 -4.02 6.20 -2.35
CA TYR A 139 -4.97 6.30 -1.26
C TYR A 139 -4.33 6.00 0.10
N ILE A 140 -4.84 6.70 1.12
CA ILE A 140 -4.62 6.37 2.52
C ILE A 140 -5.93 5.80 3.09
N ASP A 141 -5.85 4.68 3.79
CA ASP A 141 -7.00 3.92 4.29
C ASP A 141 -8.02 4.79 5.04
N GLU A 142 -7.55 5.53 6.03
CA GLU A 142 -8.39 6.40 6.85
C GLU A 142 -9.07 7.51 6.02
N GLU A 143 -8.36 8.07 5.03
CA GLU A 143 -8.92 9.11 4.16
C GLU A 143 -10.01 8.58 3.24
N VAL A 144 -9.81 7.37 2.69
CA VAL A 144 -10.82 6.68 1.88
C VAL A 144 -12.10 6.49 2.69
N LEU A 145 -11.97 5.96 3.90
CA LEU A 145 -13.11 5.67 4.75
C LEU A 145 -13.82 6.94 5.26
N LYS A 146 -13.06 7.99 5.61
CA LYS A 146 -13.63 9.30 5.95
C LYS A 146 -14.46 9.87 4.79
N LYS A 147 -13.93 9.80 3.57
CA LYS A 147 -14.65 10.24 2.37
C LYS A 147 -15.90 9.40 2.10
N ALA A 148 -15.87 8.13 2.45
CA ALA A 148 -17.03 7.22 2.40
C ALA A 148 -18.04 7.43 3.55
N GLY A 149 -17.80 8.39 4.45
CA GLY A 149 -18.71 8.77 5.53
C GLY A 149 -18.44 8.12 6.88
N LYS A 150 -17.37 7.33 7.02
CA LYS A 150 -17.00 6.75 8.32
C LYS A 150 -16.46 7.82 9.26
N LYS A 151 -16.99 7.89 10.46
CA LYS A 151 -16.64 8.90 11.48
C LYS A 151 -15.87 8.32 12.65
N ASP A 152 -16.09 7.04 12.95
CA ASP A 152 -15.47 6.34 14.08
C ASP A 152 -14.49 5.27 13.57
N PHE A 153 -13.28 5.29 14.13
CA PHE A 153 -12.17 4.40 13.78
C PHE A 153 -11.67 3.59 15.00
N GLU A 154 -12.26 3.80 16.19
CA GLU A 154 -11.84 3.12 17.42
C GLU A 154 -11.92 1.59 17.30
N GLY A 155 -12.93 1.08 16.62
CA GLY A 155 -13.09 -0.36 16.39
C GLY A 155 -11.98 -1.02 15.57
N TYR A 156 -11.08 -0.25 14.96
CA TYR A 156 -9.91 -0.80 14.27
C TYR A 156 -8.65 -0.86 15.15
N ALA A 157 -8.62 -0.18 16.30
CA ALA A 157 -7.46 -0.20 17.19
C ALA A 157 -7.24 -1.61 17.75
N VAL A 158 -5.98 -2.07 17.76
CA VAL A 158 -5.61 -3.33 18.45
C VAL A 158 -5.84 -3.18 19.94
N THR A 159 -5.45 -2.04 20.50
CA THR A 159 -5.69 -1.71 21.91
C THR A 159 -6.39 -0.36 21.99
N PRO A 160 -7.68 -0.32 22.34
CA PRO A 160 -8.41 0.93 22.50
C PRO A 160 -7.72 1.89 23.48
N GLY A 161 -7.71 3.18 23.16
CA GLY A 161 -7.13 4.23 23.99
C GLY A 161 -5.59 4.34 23.92
N VAL A 162 -4.89 3.45 23.25
CA VAL A 162 -3.44 3.59 23.01
C VAL A 162 -3.21 4.54 21.83
N PRO A 163 -2.34 5.56 21.95
CA PRO A 163 -1.97 6.41 20.81
C PRO A 163 -1.40 5.59 19.67
N LEU A 164 -1.96 5.77 18.48
CA LEU A 164 -1.58 5.00 17.29
C LEU A 164 -0.21 5.41 16.76
N PHE A 165 0.56 4.42 16.30
CA PHE A 165 1.86 4.65 15.68
C PHE A 165 1.69 4.91 14.18
N GLN A 166 2.19 6.06 13.70
CA GLN A 166 2.12 6.43 12.29
C GLN A 166 3.01 5.52 11.44
N ASP A 167 2.50 5.11 10.29
CA ASP A 167 3.27 4.28 9.35
C ASP A 167 4.27 5.12 8.55
N LEU A 168 5.20 4.43 7.88
CA LEU A 168 6.17 5.04 6.97
C LEU A 168 5.46 5.71 5.78
N PHE A 169 6.10 6.71 5.18
CA PHE A 169 5.67 7.39 3.96
C PHE A 169 4.41 8.25 4.07
N VAL A 170 3.86 8.43 5.24
CA VAL A 170 2.73 9.35 5.54
C VAL A 170 3.18 10.51 6.41
N GLU A 171 2.53 11.68 6.25
CA GLU A 171 2.79 12.93 7.01
C GLU A 171 1.53 13.41 7.71
#